data_077f43e9e49f2e21e69012091d1b3272
#
_entry.id   077f43e9e49f2e21e69012091d1b3272
#
_cell.length_a   1.000
_cell.length_b   1.000
_cell.length_c   1.000
_cell.angle_alpha   90.00
_cell.angle_beta   90.00
_cell.angle_gamma   90.00
#
_symmetry.space_group_name_H-M   'P 1'
#
loop_
_entity.id
_entity.type
_entity.pdbx_description
1 polymer ?
#
loop_
_entity_poly.entity_id
_entity_poly.type
_entity_poly.pdbx_seq_one_letter_code
_entity_poly.pdbx_strand_id
1 'polypeptide(L)'
;MFKNILVPLDLADAAYAKPAIAKAAALVDAVGGKVKLLNVLPMTPVMLAEYVPADFDTQQRQSAEKALTIVAKECGIQPNCISAVIRQGGIYHEILEEADAIHADLIVMTSHRPAMRTYF
;
A
#
# COMPACT_ATOMS: atom_id res chain seq x y z
N MET A 1 21.99 -3.24 -2.38
CA MET A 1 20.72 -2.97 -1.72
C MET A 1 19.67 -2.65 -2.76
N PHE A 2 18.45 -2.48 -2.34
CA PHE A 2 17.33 -2.30 -3.26
C PHE A 2 17.07 -0.81 -3.52
N LYS A 3 16.77 -0.46 -4.76
CA LYS A 3 16.57 0.93 -5.17
C LYS A 3 15.12 1.37 -5.14
N ASN A 4 14.21 0.47 -5.50
CA ASN A 4 12.79 0.78 -5.57
C ASN A 4 12.01 -0.32 -4.88
N ILE A 5 11.58 -0.07 -3.66
CA ILE A 5 10.84 -1.04 -2.88
C ILE A 5 9.36 -0.64 -2.84
N LEU A 6 8.50 -1.57 -3.19
CA LEU A 6 7.06 -1.38 -3.09
C LEU A 6 6.54 -2.09 -1.84
N VAL A 7 5.74 -1.38 -1.04
CA VAL A 7 5.15 -1.93 0.18
C VAL A 7 3.63 -1.81 0.09
N PRO A 8 2.95 -2.84 -0.38
CA PRO A 8 1.50 -2.87 -0.32
C PRO A 8 1.03 -3.01 1.13
N LEU A 9 -0.02 -2.29 1.48
CA LEU A 9 -0.57 -2.37 2.83
C LEU A 9 -2.07 -2.17 2.83
N ASP A 10 -2.71 -2.70 3.86
CA ASP A 10 -4.13 -2.55 4.09
C ASP A 10 -4.32 -1.48 5.17
N LEU A 11 -5.01 -0.39 4.82
CA LEU A 11 -5.22 0.70 5.76
C LEU A 11 -6.17 0.34 6.89
N ALA A 12 -7.00 -0.69 6.71
CA ALA A 12 -7.86 -1.17 7.79
C ALA A 12 -7.04 -1.78 8.93
N ASP A 13 -5.87 -2.34 8.60
CA ASP A 13 -4.97 -2.96 9.55
C ASP A 13 -3.56 -2.36 9.43
N ALA A 14 -3.48 -1.04 9.43
CA ALA A 14 -2.22 -0.34 9.20
C ALA A 14 -1.11 -0.76 10.17
N ALA A 15 -1.47 -1.15 11.40
CA ALA A 15 -0.48 -1.60 12.37
C ALA A 15 0.27 -2.85 11.92
N TYR A 16 -0.38 -3.71 11.13
CA TYR A 16 0.28 -4.91 10.60
C TYR A 16 1.28 -4.60 9.50
N ALA A 17 1.22 -3.40 8.93
CA ALA A 17 2.17 -2.99 7.90
C ALA A 17 3.51 -2.54 8.49
N LYS A 18 3.56 -2.25 9.78
CA LYS A 18 4.79 -1.75 10.40
C LYS A 18 6.00 -2.66 10.21
N PRO A 19 5.90 -3.98 10.38
CA PRO A 19 7.05 -4.84 10.13
C PRO A 19 7.54 -4.78 8.69
N ALA A 20 6.61 -4.72 7.72
CA ALA A 20 6.98 -4.63 6.31
C ALA A 20 7.68 -3.31 6.02
N ILE A 21 7.17 -2.21 6.55
CA ILE A 21 7.76 -0.89 6.36
C ILE A 21 9.16 -0.84 7.00
N ALA A 22 9.29 -1.38 8.20
CA ALA A 22 10.59 -1.44 8.87
C ALA A 22 11.59 -2.27 8.06
N LYS A 23 11.15 -3.40 7.50
CA LYS A 23 12.00 -4.23 6.67
C LYS A 23 12.42 -3.48 5.41
N ALA A 24 11.50 -2.77 4.78
CA ALA A 24 11.81 -1.97 3.60
C ALA A 24 12.82 -0.87 3.94
N ALA A 25 12.65 -0.21 5.09
CA ALA A 25 13.58 0.83 5.53
C ALA A 25 14.98 0.27 5.75
N ALA A 26 15.08 -0.97 6.22
CA ALA A 26 16.37 -1.61 6.44
C ALA A 26 17.03 -2.07 5.14
N LEU A 27 16.24 -2.39 4.12
CA LEU A 27 16.75 -2.95 2.87
C LEU A 27 16.95 -1.93 1.76
N VAL A 28 16.34 -0.76 1.87
CA VAL A 28 16.45 0.25 0.82
C VAL A 28 17.85 0.84 0.81
N ASP A 29 18.33 1.12 -0.41
CA ASP A 29 19.66 1.71 -0.58
C ASP A 29 19.71 3.08 0.08
N ALA A 30 20.75 3.33 0.87
CA ALA A 30 20.94 4.61 1.55
C ALA A 30 21.12 5.76 0.58
N VAL A 31 21.63 5.48 -0.61
CA VAL A 31 21.88 6.49 -1.63
C VAL A 31 20.96 6.26 -2.81
N GLY A 32 19.97 7.14 -2.97
CA GLY A 32 19.05 7.10 -4.11
C GLY A 32 17.96 6.06 -4.03
N GLY A 33 17.89 5.28 -2.94
CA GLY A 33 16.82 4.30 -2.78
C GLY A 33 15.51 4.96 -2.40
N LYS A 34 14.40 4.34 -2.83
CA LYS A 34 13.05 4.86 -2.56
C LYS A 34 12.12 3.74 -2.14
N VAL A 35 11.19 4.09 -1.26
CA VAL A 35 10.13 3.20 -0.82
C VAL A 35 8.80 3.81 -1.24
N LYS A 36 7.93 3.01 -1.82
CA LYS A 36 6.58 3.45 -2.18
C LYS A 36 5.57 2.60 -1.43
N LEU A 37 4.70 3.27 -0.68
CA LEU A 37 3.58 2.62 -0.02
C LEU A 37 2.41 2.57 -1.00
N LEU A 38 1.73 1.43 -1.04
CA LEU A 38 0.60 1.22 -1.94
C LEU A 38 -0.61 0.74 -1.15
N ASN A 39 -1.74 1.38 -1.37
CA ASN A 39 -3.02 0.85 -0.92
C ASN A 39 -3.90 0.63 -2.14
N VAL A 40 -4.52 -0.54 -2.23
CA VAL A 40 -5.43 -0.89 -3.32
C VAL A 40 -6.84 -0.87 -2.79
N LEU A 41 -7.68 -0.01 -3.37
CA LEU A 41 -9.10 0.07 -3.03
C LEU A 41 -9.89 -0.90 -3.91
N PRO A 42 -10.91 -1.55 -3.36
CA PRO A 42 -11.77 -2.41 -4.18
C PRO A 42 -12.64 -1.58 -5.11
N MET A 43 -13.04 -2.19 -6.22
CA MET A 43 -14.03 -1.59 -7.11
C MET A 43 -15.41 -1.73 -6.49
N THR A 44 -16.22 -0.67 -6.58
CA THR A 44 -17.63 -0.76 -6.19
C THR A 44 -18.36 -1.63 -7.21
N PRO A 45 -19.02 -2.72 -6.78
CA PRO A 45 -19.78 -3.55 -7.69
C PRO A 45 -20.85 -2.73 -8.43
N VAL A 46 -21.03 -2.98 -9.71
CA VAL A 46 -21.98 -2.24 -10.53
C VAL A 46 -23.39 -2.30 -9.95
N MET A 47 -23.80 -3.46 -9.46
CA MET A 47 -25.14 -3.62 -8.90
C MET A 47 -25.35 -2.88 -7.59
N LEU A 48 -24.30 -2.39 -6.96
CA LEU A 48 -24.39 -1.59 -5.74
C LEU A 48 -24.20 -0.11 -6.00
N ALA A 49 -23.88 0.30 -7.24
CA ALA A 49 -23.51 1.67 -7.53
C ALA A 49 -24.64 2.67 -7.22
N GLU A 50 -25.90 2.25 -7.35
CA GLU A 50 -27.04 3.12 -7.07
C GLU A 50 -27.35 3.26 -5.58
N TYR A 51 -26.71 2.44 -4.74
CA TYR A 51 -26.93 2.46 -3.29
C TYR A 51 -25.86 3.24 -2.53
N VAL A 52 -24.90 3.82 -3.25
CA VAL A 52 -23.85 4.62 -2.63
C VAL A 52 -23.93 6.05 -3.18
N PRO A 53 -23.39 7.04 -2.45
CA PRO A 53 -23.35 8.42 -2.95
C PRO A 53 -22.58 8.50 -4.26
N ALA A 54 -22.95 9.48 -5.09
CA ALA A 54 -22.32 9.67 -6.40
C ALA A 54 -20.80 9.91 -6.29
N ASP A 55 -20.35 10.51 -5.18
CA ASP A 55 -18.94 10.81 -4.95
C ASP A 55 -18.26 9.81 -4.02
N PHE A 56 -18.85 8.63 -3.84
CA PHE A 56 -18.36 7.63 -2.90
C PHE A 56 -16.90 7.25 -3.20
N ASP A 57 -16.60 6.96 -4.46
CA ASP A 57 -15.23 6.55 -4.83
C ASP A 57 -14.23 7.67 -4.59
N THR A 58 -14.61 8.91 -4.86
CA THR A 58 -13.75 10.06 -4.62
C THR A 58 -13.48 10.23 -3.14
N GLN A 59 -14.51 10.13 -2.30
CA GLN A 59 -14.36 10.26 -0.86
C GLN A 59 -13.51 9.13 -0.28
N GLN A 60 -13.71 7.92 -0.77
CA GLN A 60 -12.94 6.76 -0.32
C GLN A 60 -11.47 6.94 -0.65
N ARG A 61 -11.17 7.41 -1.86
CA ARG A 61 -9.79 7.66 -2.29
C ARG A 61 -9.15 8.77 -1.45
N GLN A 62 -9.86 9.84 -1.19
CA GLN A 62 -9.34 10.95 -0.39
C GLN A 62 -9.04 10.51 1.04
N SER A 63 -9.92 9.71 1.64
CA SER A 63 -9.69 9.17 2.97
C SER A 63 -8.48 8.27 3.01
N ALA A 64 -8.32 7.43 2.00
CA ALA A 64 -7.17 6.54 1.89
C ALA A 64 -5.87 7.33 1.71
N GLU A 65 -5.89 8.38 0.89
CA GLU A 65 -4.71 9.22 0.68
C GLU A 65 -4.27 9.88 1.97
N LYS A 66 -5.22 10.40 2.76
CA LYS A 66 -4.90 11.00 4.05
C LYS A 66 -4.31 10.00 5.01
N ALA A 67 -4.92 8.83 5.11
CA ALA A 67 -4.43 7.78 6.00
C ALA A 67 -3.03 7.32 5.59
N LEU A 68 -2.81 7.13 4.31
CA LEU A 68 -1.52 6.68 3.80
C LEU A 68 -0.44 7.73 4.00
N THR A 69 -0.78 9.02 3.87
CA THR A 69 0.14 10.11 4.14
C THR A 69 0.59 10.10 5.60
N ILE A 70 -0.34 9.82 6.53
CA ILE A 70 0.00 9.71 7.95
C ILE A 70 0.97 8.56 8.19
N VAL A 71 0.70 7.40 7.59
CA VAL A 71 1.60 6.24 7.71
C VAL A 71 2.99 6.61 7.18
N ALA A 72 3.06 7.27 6.03
CA ALA A 72 4.32 7.68 5.44
C ALA A 72 5.10 8.63 6.35
N LYS A 73 4.42 9.56 7.00
CA LYS A 73 5.07 10.51 7.90
C LYS A 73 5.58 9.84 9.18
N GLU A 74 4.89 8.82 9.65
CA GLU A 74 5.20 8.17 10.93
C GLU A 74 6.20 7.02 10.79
N CYS A 75 6.56 6.64 9.58
CA CYS A 75 7.37 5.44 9.38
C CYS A 75 8.87 5.62 9.65
N GLY A 76 9.33 6.86 9.83
CA GLY A 76 10.74 7.13 10.12
C GLY A 76 11.65 7.17 8.90
N ILE A 77 11.12 6.98 7.70
CA ILE A 77 11.90 7.10 6.47
C ILE A 77 11.91 8.58 6.06
N GLN A 78 13.03 9.03 5.53
CA GLN A 78 13.15 10.42 5.11
C GLN A 78 12.09 10.79 4.07
N PRO A 79 11.47 11.97 4.19
CA PRO A 79 10.35 12.34 3.31
C PRO A 79 10.66 12.28 1.81
N ASN A 80 11.89 12.55 1.42
CA ASN A 80 12.26 12.49 0.00
C ASN A 80 12.54 11.06 -0.47
N CYS A 81 12.54 10.09 0.42
CA CYS A 81 12.78 8.69 0.09
C CYS A 81 11.53 7.84 0.16
N ILE A 82 10.40 8.42 0.55
CA ILE A 82 9.14 7.69 0.66
C ILE A 82 8.04 8.43 -0.09
N SER A 83 7.19 7.66 -0.74
CA SER A 83 6.00 8.18 -1.40
C SER A 83 4.88 7.18 -1.23
N ALA A 84 3.68 7.58 -1.64
CA ALA A 84 2.49 6.76 -1.47
C ALA A 84 1.60 6.88 -2.70
N VAL A 85 0.89 5.81 -3.00
CA VAL A 85 -0.03 5.77 -4.13
C VAL A 85 -1.26 4.95 -3.76
N ILE A 86 -2.40 5.40 -4.27
CA ILE A 86 -3.67 4.68 -4.15
C ILE A 86 -4.00 4.16 -5.54
N ARG A 87 -4.33 2.88 -5.63
CA ARG A 87 -4.87 2.27 -6.85
C ARG A 87 -6.23 1.66 -6.54
N GLN A 88 -6.96 1.31 -7.57
CA GLN A 88 -8.29 0.72 -7.41
C GLN A 88 -8.44 -0.43 -8.39
N GLY A 89 -8.89 -1.57 -7.87
CA GLY A 89 -9.05 -2.77 -8.70
C GLY A 89 -8.76 -4.03 -7.92
N GLY A 90 -8.36 -5.07 -8.62
CA GLY A 90 -7.95 -6.33 -7.99
C GLY A 90 -6.62 -6.18 -7.29
N ILE A 91 -6.53 -6.68 -6.06
CA ILE A 91 -5.37 -6.45 -5.20
C ILE A 91 -4.07 -6.90 -5.88
N TYR A 92 -4.00 -8.14 -6.29
CA TYR A 92 -2.76 -8.66 -6.88
C TYR A 92 -2.42 -8.01 -8.20
N HIS A 93 -3.43 -7.77 -9.02
CA HIS A 93 -3.24 -7.12 -10.31
C HIS A 93 -2.65 -5.72 -10.13
N GLU A 94 -3.22 -4.93 -9.23
CA GLU A 94 -2.76 -3.56 -9.02
C GLU A 94 -1.38 -3.50 -8.37
N ILE A 95 -1.07 -4.45 -7.49
CA ILE A 95 0.28 -4.54 -6.92
C ILE A 95 1.30 -4.78 -8.02
N LEU A 96 1.04 -5.74 -8.91
CA LEU A 96 1.97 -6.07 -9.98
C LEU A 96 2.08 -4.93 -11.00
N GLU A 97 0.98 -4.26 -11.29
CA GLU A 97 0.98 -3.10 -12.19
C GLU A 97 1.82 -1.96 -11.62
N GLU A 98 1.68 -1.68 -10.34
CA GLU A 98 2.46 -0.62 -9.72
C GLU A 98 3.93 -1.00 -9.62
N ALA A 99 4.23 -2.24 -9.28
CA ALA A 99 5.59 -2.72 -9.23
C ALA A 99 6.28 -2.56 -10.58
N ASP A 100 5.57 -2.88 -11.64
CA ASP A 100 6.09 -2.73 -13.00
C ASP A 100 6.28 -1.25 -13.35
N ALA A 101 5.31 -0.41 -13.01
CA ALA A 101 5.35 1.01 -13.32
C ALA A 101 6.54 1.73 -12.67
N ILE A 102 6.91 1.34 -11.46
CA ILE A 102 8.03 1.97 -10.75
C ILE A 102 9.34 1.20 -10.90
N HIS A 103 9.34 0.12 -11.66
CA HIS A 103 10.49 -0.77 -11.78
C HIS A 103 10.96 -1.24 -10.41
N ALA A 104 10.02 -1.74 -9.60
CA ALA A 104 10.35 -2.22 -8.26
C ALA A 104 11.30 -3.40 -8.34
N ASP A 105 12.34 -3.37 -7.54
CA ASP A 105 13.27 -4.49 -7.43
C ASP A 105 12.98 -5.34 -6.19
N LEU A 106 12.01 -4.94 -5.39
CA LEU A 106 11.56 -5.71 -4.23
C LEU A 106 10.15 -5.31 -3.87
N ILE A 107 9.34 -6.29 -3.49
CA ILE A 107 8.01 -6.07 -2.90
C ILE A 107 8.06 -6.67 -1.50
N VAL A 108 7.76 -5.85 -0.49
CA VAL A 108 7.72 -6.31 0.90
C VAL A 108 6.28 -6.21 1.38
N MET A 109 5.73 -7.33 1.81
CA MET A 109 4.35 -7.39 2.27
C MET A 109 4.29 -8.04 3.64
N THR A 110 3.39 -7.55 4.48
CA THR A 110 3.03 -8.26 5.69
C THR A 110 1.85 -9.17 5.36
N SER A 111 1.98 -10.45 5.63
CA SER A 111 0.85 -11.34 5.48
C SER A 111 -0.18 -11.01 6.54
N HIS A 112 -1.43 -11.32 6.25
CA HIS A 112 -2.47 -11.18 7.24
C HIS A 112 -2.10 -11.95 8.49
N ARG A 113 -2.61 -11.46 9.63
CA ARG A 113 -2.46 -12.12 10.89
C ARG A 113 -2.69 -13.62 10.72
N PRO A 114 -1.76 -14.45 11.14
CA PRO A 114 -1.89 -15.88 10.98
C PRO A 114 -3.11 -16.39 11.75
N ALA A 115 -4.14 -16.69 11.03
CA ALA A 115 -5.33 -17.29 11.57
C ALA A 115 -5.20 -18.78 11.26
N MET A 116 -4.47 -19.47 12.07
CA MET A 116 -4.14 -20.87 11.83
C MET A 116 -5.34 -21.70 11.51
N ARG A 117 -6.43 -21.41 12.17
CA ARG A 117 -7.70 -22.10 11.98
C ARG A 117 -8.23 -22.03 10.56
N THR A 118 -7.77 -21.11 9.76
CA THR A 118 -8.30 -20.92 8.41
C THR A 118 -7.69 -21.87 7.39
N TYR A 119 -6.72 -22.65 7.77
CA TYR A 119 -5.98 -23.46 6.83
C TYR A 119 -6.23 -24.95 7.00
N PHE A 120 -7.26 -25.30 7.73
CA PHE A 120 -7.59 -26.71 7.97
C PHE A 120 -8.96 -27.09 7.40
#